data_e4c0790d079ca1f7839d2a37c87e81ee
#
_entry.id   e4c0790d079ca1f7839d2a37c87e81ee
#
_cell.length_a   1.000
_cell.length_b   1.000
_cell.length_c   1.000
_cell.angle_alpha   90.00
_cell.angle_beta   90.00
_cell.angle_gamma   90.00
#
_symmetry.space_group_name_H-M   'P 1'
#
loop_
_entity.id
_entity.type
_entity.pdbx_description
1 polymer ?
#
loop_
_entity_poly.entity_id
_entity_poly.type
_entity_poly.pdbx_seq_one_letter_code
_entity_poly.pdbx_strand_id
1 'polypeptide(L)'
;MKSKNKILAVTAFAMLSLMGCNIDPILTDSYSEDVAWSNVDNLRLNLNGFYSLIGGYYGSEVENDACTDILKMNGPRDSENLFVFGSAPITPAANPFNNWDNRHTWQLSCCRFLHNLAEHRGNFPESIANEAEAEARFFRALVNFDLAKRFGASFILHKELPVMGEKNHARCTPEECWDFIYEDLTFAAKYLPKRWDDATKDPWGEATHTGRVTQGAAWGMLARAMLYAQRWKDASDAALEVKKLGYALYKNPSRPDKGYGELFMNRRSSRVDNNESIIE
;
A
#
# COMPACT_ATOMS: atom_id res chain seq x y z
N MET A 1 58.53 35.04 36.50
CA MET A 1 58.29 33.66 36.03
C MET A 1 56.95 33.05 36.51
N LYS A 2 56.49 33.25 37.75
CA LYS A 2 55.25 32.62 38.23
C LYS A 2 53.93 33.09 37.59
N SER A 3 53.89 34.29 37.02
CA SER A 3 52.66 34.82 36.39
C SER A 3 52.43 34.24 34.98
N LYS A 4 53.47 34.05 34.18
CA LYS A 4 53.36 33.49 32.81
C LYS A 4 52.88 32.05 32.78
N ASN A 5 53.23 31.24 33.78
CA ASN A 5 52.81 29.86 33.90
C ASN A 5 51.32 29.74 34.30
N LYS A 6 50.80 30.72 35.03
CA LYS A 6 49.36 30.74 35.39
C LYS A 6 48.49 31.09 34.18
N ILE A 7 48.94 32.00 33.35
CA ILE A 7 48.22 32.38 32.08
C ILE A 7 48.23 31.19 31.11
N LEU A 8 49.38 30.49 31.01
CA LEU A 8 49.50 29.32 30.11
C LEU A 8 48.57 28.15 30.56
N ALA A 9 48.44 27.96 31.87
CA ALA A 9 47.57 26.92 32.45
C ALA A 9 46.08 27.24 32.24
N VAL A 10 45.68 28.52 32.35
CA VAL A 10 44.29 28.95 32.11
C VAL A 10 43.91 28.86 30.64
N THR A 11 44.84 29.22 29.71
CA THR A 11 44.59 29.06 28.26
C THR A 11 44.54 27.58 27.84
N ALA A 12 45.38 26.72 28.42
CA ALA A 12 45.31 25.28 28.14
C ALA A 12 44.00 24.64 28.65
N PHE A 13 43.51 25.06 29.83
CA PHE A 13 42.23 24.60 30.37
C PHE A 13 41.03 25.11 29.58
N ALA A 14 41.08 26.35 29.11
CA ALA A 14 40.04 26.92 28.24
C ALA A 14 39.99 26.26 26.84
N MET A 15 41.12 25.76 26.31
CA MET A 15 41.14 25.02 25.04
C MET A 15 40.61 23.57 25.19
N LEU A 16 40.77 22.96 26.36
CA LEU A 16 40.24 21.62 26.62
C LEU A 16 38.71 21.63 26.82
N SER A 17 38.12 22.73 27.24
CA SER A 17 36.67 22.87 27.40
C SER A 17 35.93 23.15 26.09
N LEU A 18 36.65 23.42 25.00
CA LEU A 18 36.07 23.60 23.66
C LEU A 18 36.00 22.29 22.82
N MET A 19 36.53 21.18 23.32
CA MET A 19 36.24 19.85 22.78
C MET A 19 34.85 19.40 23.27
N GLY A 20 33.80 20.09 22.83
CA GLY A 20 32.46 19.63 22.98
C GLY A 20 32.32 18.30 22.22
N CYS A 21 32.06 17.23 22.94
CA CYS A 21 31.56 16.02 22.32
C CYS A 21 30.35 16.41 21.49
N ASN A 22 30.33 16.11 20.19
CA ASN A 22 29.11 16.04 19.41
C ASN A 22 28.30 14.90 20.04
N ILE A 23 27.47 15.25 21.01
CA ILE A 23 26.42 14.35 21.51
C ILE A 23 25.26 14.58 20.54
N ASP A 24 25.33 13.95 19.38
CA ASP A 24 24.13 13.73 18.61
C ASP A 24 23.24 12.81 19.45
N PRO A 25 22.08 13.30 19.92
CA PRO A 25 21.18 12.48 20.69
C PRO A 25 20.73 11.31 19.79
N ILE A 26 21.27 10.13 20.07
CA ILE A 26 20.75 8.90 19.47
C ILE A 26 19.32 8.78 20.03
N LEU A 27 18.34 9.04 19.17
CA LEU A 27 16.94 8.82 19.49
C LEU A 27 16.76 7.31 19.70
N THR A 28 16.69 6.88 20.95
CA THR A 28 16.53 5.46 21.32
C THR A 28 15.08 4.98 21.15
N ASP A 29 14.15 5.88 20.94
CA ASP A 29 12.71 5.65 20.89
C ASP A 29 12.19 5.60 19.43
N SER A 30 13.01 5.89 18.44
CA SER A 30 12.66 5.80 17.02
C SER A 30 13.79 5.19 16.23
N TYR A 31 13.44 4.39 15.25
CA TYR A 31 14.40 3.89 14.27
C TYR A 31 14.91 5.08 13.44
N SER A 32 16.24 5.28 13.41
CA SER A 32 16.83 6.21 12.46
C SER A 32 16.59 5.70 11.03
N GLU A 33 16.61 6.61 10.06
CA GLU A 33 16.42 6.28 8.66
C GLU A 33 17.46 5.23 8.21
N ASP A 34 18.72 5.39 8.61
CA ASP A 34 19.79 4.43 8.32
C ASP A 34 19.48 3.01 8.83
N VAL A 35 18.89 2.89 10.02
CA VAL A 35 18.50 1.59 10.59
C VAL A 35 17.28 1.01 9.84
N ALA A 36 16.31 1.85 9.50
CA ALA A 36 15.10 1.42 8.81
C ALA A 36 15.38 0.81 7.43
N TRP A 37 16.48 1.22 6.77
CA TRP A 37 16.87 0.77 5.44
C TRP A 37 18.16 -0.07 5.42
N SER A 38 18.58 -0.60 6.57
CA SER A 38 19.85 -1.32 6.71
C SER A 38 19.82 -2.79 6.30
N ASN A 39 18.66 -3.43 6.37
CA ASN A 39 18.51 -4.87 6.10
C ASN A 39 17.10 -5.23 5.63
N VAL A 40 16.96 -6.48 5.15
CA VAL A 40 15.73 -7.02 4.58
C VAL A 40 14.57 -7.05 5.57
N ASP A 41 14.82 -7.38 6.84
CA ASP A 41 13.77 -7.46 7.86
C ASP A 41 13.16 -6.09 8.14
N ASN A 42 13.99 -5.06 8.23
CA ASN A 42 13.53 -3.68 8.41
C ASN A 42 12.77 -3.16 7.18
N LEU A 43 13.25 -3.48 5.97
CA LEU A 43 12.53 -3.17 4.72
C LEU A 43 11.12 -3.79 4.73
N ARG A 44 11.01 -5.04 5.17
CA ARG A 44 9.74 -5.76 5.30
C ARG A 44 8.81 -5.12 6.34
N LEU A 45 9.35 -4.70 7.49
CA LEU A 45 8.58 -3.99 8.50
C LEU A 45 7.99 -2.68 7.95
N ASN A 46 8.76 -1.94 7.16
CA ASN A 46 8.29 -0.73 6.49
C ASN A 46 7.14 -1.02 5.51
N LEU A 47 7.22 -2.12 4.75
CA LEU A 47 6.16 -2.57 3.84
C LEU A 47 4.89 -3.00 4.58
N ASN A 48 5.01 -3.64 5.73
CA ASN A 48 3.86 -4.15 6.46
C ASN A 48 2.86 -3.04 6.84
N GLY A 49 3.34 -1.81 7.00
CA GLY A 49 2.47 -0.64 7.24
C GLY A 49 1.43 -0.42 6.14
N PHE A 50 1.75 -0.72 4.88
CA PHE A 50 0.82 -0.53 3.75
C PHE A 50 -0.34 -1.53 3.73
N TYR A 51 -0.17 -2.69 4.37
CA TYR A 51 -1.22 -3.71 4.41
C TYR A 51 -2.47 -3.29 5.20
N SER A 52 -2.36 -2.27 6.04
CA SER A 52 -3.53 -1.65 6.69
C SER A 52 -4.49 -1.02 5.66
N LEU A 53 -3.99 -0.65 4.46
CA LEU A 53 -4.80 -0.14 3.36
C LEU A 53 -5.77 -1.19 2.82
N ILE A 54 -5.38 -2.46 2.78
CA ILE A 54 -6.24 -3.55 2.31
C ILE A 54 -7.45 -3.68 3.24
N GLY A 55 -7.22 -3.73 4.55
CA GLY A 55 -8.30 -3.79 5.53
C GLY A 55 -9.26 -2.61 5.44
N GLY A 56 -8.70 -1.40 5.29
CA GLY A 56 -9.50 -0.18 5.11
C GLY A 56 -10.24 -0.10 3.77
N TYR A 57 -9.66 -0.65 2.70
CA TYR A 57 -10.30 -0.69 1.39
C TYR A 57 -11.50 -1.65 1.36
N TYR A 58 -11.32 -2.89 1.79
CA TYR A 58 -12.39 -3.90 1.80
C TYR A 58 -13.42 -3.66 2.90
N GLY A 59 -13.02 -3.14 4.05
CA GLY A 59 -13.96 -2.76 5.11
C GLY A 59 -14.92 -1.66 4.65
N SER A 60 -14.40 -0.66 3.92
CA SER A 60 -15.23 0.41 3.36
C SER A 60 -16.15 -0.06 2.22
N GLU A 61 -15.82 -1.12 1.49
CA GLU A 61 -16.70 -1.69 0.46
C GLU A 61 -17.99 -2.26 1.08
N VAL A 62 -17.89 -2.94 2.22
CA VAL A 62 -19.10 -3.42 2.95
C VAL A 62 -19.95 -2.25 3.44
N GLU A 63 -19.33 -1.18 3.94
CA GLU A 63 -20.01 0.03 4.35
C GLU A 63 -20.67 0.74 3.16
N ASN A 64 -20.05 0.69 1.97
CA ASN A 64 -20.62 1.23 0.73
C ASN A 64 -21.91 0.48 0.33
N ASP A 65 -21.95 -0.84 0.50
CA ASP A 65 -23.14 -1.63 0.20
C ASP A 65 -24.31 -1.29 1.11
N ALA A 66 -24.05 -0.83 2.34
CA ALA A 66 -25.05 -0.31 3.25
C ALA A 66 -25.68 1.02 2.78
N CYS A 67 -25.03 1.70 1.85
CA CYS A 67 -25.60 2.88 1.18
C CYS A 67 -26.42 2.51 -0.07
N THR A 68 -26.71 1.24 -0.26
CA THR A 68 -27.54 0.70 -1.36
C THR A 68 -28.73 -0.08 -0.78
N ASP A 69 -29.56 -0.62 -1.64
CA ASP A 69 -30.68 -1.51 -1.27
C ASP A 69 -30.26 -2.97 -1.04
N ILE A 70 -28.96 -3.30 -1.25
CA ILE A 70 -28.43 -4.66 -1.16
C ILE A 70 -28.16 -5.07 0.30
N LEU A 71 -27.66 -4.13 1.12
CA LEU A 71 -27.25 -4.42 2.50
C LEU A 71 -27.89 -3.46 3.49
N LYS A 72 -28.46 -4.01 4.57
CA LYS A 72 -28.88 -3.24 5.73
C LYS A 72 -27.89 -3.45 6.87
N MET A 73 -27.28 -2.35 7.34
CA MET A 73 -26.47 -2.37 8.56
C MET A 73 -27.37 -2.39 9.80
N ASN A 74 -26.89 -3.03 10.86
CA ASN A 74 -27.60 -3.12 12.15
C ASN A 74 -26.73 -2.49 13.25
N GLY A 75 -27.33 -1.71 14.13
CA GLY A 75 -26.67 -1.10 15.30
C GLY A 75 -26.10 0.31 15.04
N PRO A 76 -24.95 0.67 15.62
CA PRO A 76 -24.43 2.05 15.62
C PRO A 76 -24.20 2.69 14.25
N ARG A 77 -24.20 1.88 13.17
CA ARG A 77 -24.01 2.30 11.79
C ARG A 77 -25.30 2.41 11.00
N ASP A 78 -26.46 2.47 11.69
CA ASP A 78 -27.74 2.70 11.03
C ASP A 78 -27.80 4.04 10.28
N SER A 79 -26.87 4.95 10.56
CA SER A 79 -26.75 6.22 9.85
C SER A 79 -26.48 6.07 8.35
N GLU A 80 -25.76 5.01 7.92
CA GLU A 80 -25.53 4.77 6.49
C GLU A 80 -26.84 4.41 5.78
N ASN A 81 -27.74 3.68 6.42
CA ASN A 81 -29.05 3.38 5.86
C ASN A 81 -29.94 4.62 5.69
N LEU A 82 -29.68 5.69 6.44
CA LEU A 82 -30.46 6.92 6.33
C LEU A 82 -30.25 7.60 4.95
N PHE A 83 -29.09 7.42 4.32
CA PHE A 83 -28.82 7.95 2.97
C PHE A 83 -29.67 7.23 1.92
N VAL A 84 -29.83 5.92 2.04
CA VAL A 84 -30.65 5.10 1.13
C VAL A 84 -32.13 5.44 1.24
N PHE A 85 -32.62 5.60 2.47
CA PHE A 85 -34.03 5.87 2.73
C PHE A 85 -34.42 7.36 2.68
N GLY A 86 -33.45 8.22 2.30
CA GLY A 86 -33.71 9.65 2.10
C GLY A 86 -33.98 10.44 3.39
N SER A 87 -33.71 9.86 4.56
CA SER A 87 -33.94 10.51 5.85
C SER A 87 -32.81 11.45 6.28
N ALA A 88 -31.62 11.35 5.66
CA ALA A 88 -30.51 12.27 5.87
C ALA A 88 -29.87 12.66 4.52
N PRO A 89 -29.67 13.97 4.27
CA PRO A 89 -28.98 14.41 3.05
C PRO A 89 -27.50 14.12 3.14
N ILE A 90 -26.91 13.67 2.04
CA ILE A 90 -25.44 13.59 1.89
C ILE A 90 -24.92 15.02 1.75
N THR A 91 -24.07 15.43 2.68
CA THR A 91 -23.38 16.73 2.66
C THR A 91 -21.88 16.50 2.65
N PRO A 92 -21.06 17.49 2.25
CA PRO A 92 -19.60 17.35 2.32
C PRO A 92 -19.09 16.99 3.72
N ALA A 93 -19.77 17.45 4.79
CA ALA A 93 -19.42 17.15 6.17
C ALA A 93 -19.93 15.79 6.66
N ALA A 94 -21.00 15.28 6.06
CA ALA A 94 -21.63 13.98 6.39
C ALA A 94 -21.62 13.04 5.17
N ASN A 95 -20.46 12.89 4.56
CA ASN A 95 -20.25 11.97 3.44
C ASN A 95 -19.54 10.72 3.94
N PRO A 96 -20.18 9.54 3.92
CA PRO A 96 -19.57 8.28 4.37
C PRO A 96 -18.38 7.87 3.47
N PHE A 97 -18.29 8.42 2.26
CA PHE A 97 -17.23 8.13 1.30
C PHE A 97 -16.06 9.12 1.36
N ASN A 98 -16.06 10.06 2.32
CA ASN A 98 -15.03 11.09 2.41
C ASN A 98 -13.74 10.57 3.00
N ASN A 99 -12.91 10.00 2.15
CA ASN A 99 -11.55 9.54 2.49
C ASN A 99 -10.46 10.29 1.70
N TRP A 100 -10.77 11.46 1.14
CA TRP A 100 -9.89 12.26 0.30
C TRP A 100 -8.53 12.53 0.95
N ASP A 101 -8.50 13.14 2.13
CA ASP A 101 -7.26 13.52 2.81
C ASP A 101 -6.42 12.28 3.21
N ASN A 102 -7.11 11.23 3.67
CA ASN A 102 -6.45 9.99 4.02
C ASN A 102 -5.77 9.35 2.80
N ARG A 103 -6.43 9.33 1.64
CA ARG A 103 -5.85 8.76 0.41
C ARG A 103 -4.67 9.57 -0.10
N HIS A 104 -4.71 10.88 -0.03
CA HIS A 104 -3.55 11.71 -0.38
C HIS A 104 -2.38 11.50 0.59
N THR A 105 -2.64 11.33 1.88
CA THR A 105 -1.60 10.97 2.86
C THR A 105 -0.92 9.64 2.51
N TRP A 106 -1.70 8.63 2.14
CA TRP A 106 -1.15 7.34 1.72
C TRP A 106 -0.41 7.40 0.39
N GLN A 107 -0.89 8.21 -0.56
CA GLN A 107 -0.18 8.46 -1.82
C GLN A 107 1.24 8.98 -1.56
N LEU A 108 1.36 10.00 -0.69
CA LEU A 108 2.65 10.56 -0.28
C LEU A 108 3.52 9.54 0.49
N SER A 109 2.90 8.70 1.31
CA SER A 109 3.61 7.65 2.04
C SER A 109 4.21 6.62 1.09
N CYS A 110 3.48 6.22 0.04
CA CYS A 110 4.01 5.35 -1.01
C CYS A 110 5.17 6.01 -1.78
N CYS A 111 5.03 7.30 -2.13
CA CYS A 111 6.09 8.04 -2.81
C CYS A 111 7.35 8.16 -1.94
N ARG A 112 7.20 8.41 -0.64
CA ARG A 112 8.31 8.45 0.31
C ARG A 112 9.02 7.10 0.41
N PHE A 113 8.26 6.02 0.53
CA PHE A 113 8.83 4.67 0.56
C PHE A 113 9.64 4.39 -0.71
N LEU A 114 9.08 4.67 -1.89
CA LEU A 114 9.76 4.43 -3.17
C LEU A 114 11.01 5.30 -3.35
N HIS A 115 10.99 6.55 -2.89
CA HIS A 115 12.14 7.44 -2.87
C HIS A 115 13.27 6.86 -2.00
N ASN A 116 12.96 6.52 -0.75
CA ASN A 116 13.94 5.97 0.19
C ASN A 116 14.47 4.61 -0.27
N LEU A 117 13.60 3.76 -0.84
CA LEU A 117 14.04 2.49 -1.44
C LEU A 117 15.05 2.72 -2.58
N ALA A 118 14.82 3.73 -3.42
CA ALA A 118 15.74 4.04 -4.50
C ALA A 118 17.12 4.51 -3.98
N GLU A 119 17.13 5.35 -2.93
CA GLU A 119 18.37 5.84 -2.30
C GLU A 119 19.16 4.71 -1.61
N HIS A 120 18.48 3.76 -1.00
CA HIS A 120 19.10 2.67 -0.24
C HIS A 120 19.12 1.33 -0.99
N ARG A 121 18.80 1.33 -2.29
CA ARG A 121 18.66 0.12 -3.09
C ARG A 121 19.86 -0.80 -3.02
N GLY A 122 21.07 -0.23 -2.92
CA GLY A 122 22.33 -0.96 -2.81
C GLY A 122 22.49 -1.82 -1.54
N ASN A 123 21.64 -1.61 -0.53
CA ASN A 123 21.66 -2.38 0.72
C ASN A 123 20.92 -3.73 0.60
N PHE A 124 20.24 -3.96 -0.53
CA PHE A 124 19.37 -5.14 -0.72
C PHE A 124 19.75 -5.93 -1.97
N PRO A 125 19.53 -7.25 -1.98
CA PRO A 125 19.54 -8.02 -3.22
C PRO A 125 18.52 -7.43 -4.22
N GLU A 126 18.91 -7.38 -5.49
CA GLU A 126 18.10 -6.75 -6.55
C GLU A 126 16.70 -7.37 -6.67
N SER A 127 16.57 -8.69 -6.47
CA SER A 127 15.27 -9.37 -6.47
C SER A 127 14.36 -8.86 -5.37
N ILE A 128 14.89 -8.70 -4.15
CA ILE A 128 14.14 -8.20 -2.99
C ILE A 128 13.76 -6.73 -3.17
N ALA A 129 14.68 -5.91 -3.67
CA ALA A 129 14.40 -4.51 -3.96
C ALA A 129 13.29 -4.35 -5.01
N ASN A 130 13.31 -5.18 -6.07
CA ASN A 130 12.28 -5.18 -7.11
C ASN A 130 10.91 -5.61 -6.56
N GLU A 131 10.85 -6.60 -5.68
CA GLU A 131 9.60 -7.02 -5.06
C GLU A 131 9.07 -5.99 -4.08
N ALA A 132 9.93 -5.40 -3.25
CA ALA A 132 9.54 -4.32 -2.35
C ALA A 132 9.00 -3.10 -3.12
N GLU A 133 9.64 -2.75 -4.24
CA GLU A 133 9.14 -1.72 -5.15
C GLU A 133 7.78 -2.11 -5.74
N ALA A 134 7.61 -3.37 -6.13
CA ALA A 134 6.38 -3.87 -6.71
C ALA A 134 5.21 -3.84 -5.72
N GLU A 135 5.43 -4.21 -4.46
CA GLU A 135 4.42 -4.06 -3.41
C GLU A 135 4.05 -2.59 -3.19
N ALA A 136 5.02 -1.71 -3.06
CA ALA A 136 4.77 -0.28 -2.85
C ALA A 136 4.03 0.36 -4.03
N ARG A 137 4.37 0.01 -5.27
CA ARG A 137 3.67 0.45 -6.48
C ARG A 137 2.24 -0.10 -6.54
N PHE A 138 2.02 -1.35 -6.15
CA PHE A 138 0.68 -1.90 -6.04
C PHE A 138 -0.18 -1.06 -5.08
N PHE A 139 0.32 -0.73 -3.89
CA PHE A 139 -0.42 0.09 -2.93
C PHE A 139 -0.62 1.53 -3.41
N ARG A 140 0.36 2.12 -4.11
CA ARG A 140 0.20 3.43 -4.71
C ARG A 140 -0.90 3.43 -5.78
N ALA A 141 -0.92 2.42 -6.62
CA ALA A 141 -1.98 2.25 -7.62
C ALA A 141 -3.35 2.04 -6.97
N LEU A 142 -3.45 1.23 -5.90
CA LEU A 142 -4.69 1.01 -5.16
C LEU A 142 -5.26 2.32 -4.60
N VAL A 143 -4.41 3.15 -4.00
CA VAL A 143 -4.79 4.46 -3.46
C VAL A 143 -5.25 5.41 -4.57
N ASN A 144 -4.51 5.49 -5.68
CA ASN A 144 -4.86 6.34 -6.81
C ASN A 144 -6.14 5.86 -7.51
N PHE A 145 -6.34 4.55 -7.60
CA PHE A 145 -7.59 3.99 -8.11
C PHE A 145 -8.79 4.34 -7.21
N ASP A 146 -8.63 4.28 -5.89
CA ASP A 146 -9.71 4.63 -4.98
C ASP A 146 -10.07 6.12 -5.08
N LEU A 147 -9.07 7.01 -5.24
CA LEU A 147 -9.31 8.43 -5.54
C LEU A 147 -10.02 8.61 -6.88
N ALA A 148 -9.54 7.97 -7.94
CA ALA A 148 -10.11 8.09 -9.29
C ALA A 148 -11.55 7.55 -9.34
N LYS A 149 -11.82 6.43 -8.69
CA LYS A 149 -13.14 5.80 -8.63
C LYS A 149 -14.17 6.67 -7.92
N ARG A 150 -13.79 7.36 -6.85
CA ARG A 150 -14.72 8.12 -5.99
C ARG A 150 -14.84 9.58 -6.36
N PHE A 151 -13.74 10.20 -6.74
CA PHE A 151 -13.67 11.66 -6.92
C PHE A 151 -13.39 12.06 -8.37
N GLY A 152 -13.26 11.09 -9.27
CA GLY A 152 -12.87 11.29 -10.66
C GLY A 152 -11.35 11.29 -10.83
N ALA A 153 -10.89 10.92 -12.02
CA ALA A 153 -9.47 10.73 -12.34
C ALA A 153 -8.72 12.05 -12.61
N SER A 154 -9.06 13.14 -11.90
CA SER A 154 -8.40 14.44 -12.01
C SER A 154 -8.17 15.03 -10.63
N PHE A 155 -7.05 14.68 -10.03
CA PHE A 155 -6.63 15.11 -8.70
C PHE A 155 -5.12 15.39 -8.70
N ILE A 156 -4.54 15.79 -7.57
CA ILE A 156 -3.09 15.99 -7.46
C ILE A 156 -2.43 14.60 -7.41
N LEU A 157 -1.82 14.21 -8.54
CA LEU A 157 -1.14 12.93 -8.70
C LEU A 157 0.34 13.11 -8.38
N HIS A 158 0.78 12.60 -7.24
CA HIS A 158 2.19 12.58 -6.90
C HIS A 158 2.84 11.32 -7.49
N LYS A 159 3.63 11.52 -8.53
CA LYS A 159 4.44 10.45 -9.15
C LYS A 159 5.71 10.18 -8.34
N GLU A 160 6.22 11.22 -7.70
CA GLU A 160 7.43 11.23 -6.87
C GLU A 160 7.15 11.95 -5.56
N LEU A 161 8.10 11.88 -4.63
CA LEU A 161 8.03 12.64 -3.40
C LEU A 161 8.17 14.14 -3.72
N PRO A 162 7.18 14.99 -3.38
CA PRO A 162 7.27 16.41 -3.69
C PRO A 162 8.39 17.09 -2.90
N VAL A 163 9.01 18.08 -3.51
CA VAL A 163 10.05 18.89 -2.87
C VAL A 163 9.44 19.70 -1.73
N MET A 164 10.14 19.74 -0.59
CA MET A 164 9.68 20.49 0.57
C MET A 164 9.48 21.96 0.24
N GLY A 165 8.28 22.49 0.55
CA GLY A 165 7.91 23.88 0.30
C GLY A 165 7.22 24.15 -1.03
N GLU A 166 7.13 23.18 -1.92
CA GLU A 166 6.32 23.28 -3.13
C GLU A 166 4.84 23.23 -2.77
N LYS A 167 4.11 24.30 -3.13
CA LYS A 167 2.70 24.47 -2.72
C LYS A 167 1.70 24.34 -3.88
N ASN A 168 2.18 24.46 -5.11
CA ASN A 168 1.32 24.52 -6.28
C ASN A 168 1.49 23.27 -7.13
N HIS A 169 0.62 22.27 -6.91
CA HIS A 169 0.55 21.09 -7.74
C HIS A 169 -0.68 21.19 -8.66
N ALA A 170 -0.47 21.02 -9.95
CA ALA A 170 -1.56 20.91 -10.90
C ALA A 170 -2.30 19.57 -10.73
N ARG A 171 -3.58 19.56 -11.06
CA ARG A 171 -4.32 18.30 -11.20
C ARG A 171 -3.86 17.59 -12.46
N CYS A 172 -3.79 16.26 -12.39
CA CYS A 172 -3.55 15.43 -13.57
C CYS A 172 -4.77 15.41 -14.49
N THR A 173 -4.54 15.08 -15.74
CA THR A 173 -5.62 14.70 -16.65
C THR A 173 -6.10 13.27 -16.33
N PRO A 174 -7.33 12.90 -16.70
CA PRO A 174 -7.79 11.52 -16.53
C PRO A 174 -6.89 10.50 -17.21
N GLU A 175 -6.36 10.81 -18.37
CA GLU A 175 -5.45 9.93 -19.11
C GLU A 175 -4.16 9.69 -18.34
N GLU A 176 -3.50 10.76 -17.86
CA GLU A 176 -2.29 10.66 -17.03
C GLU A 176 -2.52 9.83 -15.75
N CYS A 177 -3.70 9.97 -15.13
CA CYS A 177 -4.06 9.19 -13.96
C CYS A 177 -4.16 7.70 -14.26
N TRP A 178 -4.90 7.34 -15.32
CA TRP A 178 -5.08 5.94 -15.68
C TRP A 178 -3.81 5.29 -16.23
N ASP A 179 -2.98 6.04 -16.96
CA ASP A 179 -1.68 5.56 -17.41
C ASP A 179 -0.75 5.26 -16.24
N PHE A 180 -0.73 6.14 -15.23
CA PHE A 180 0.10 5.94 -14.06
C PHE A 180 -0.33 4.72 -13.23
N ILE A 181 -1.64 4.52 -13.06
CA ILE A 181 -2.18 3.32 -12.41
C ILE A 181 -1.82 2.06 -13.21
N TYR A 182 -1.91 2.12 -14.53
CA TYR A 182 -1.56 1.03 -15.43
C TYR A 182 -0.06 0.67 -15.30
N GLU A 183 0.82 1.65 -15.33
CA GLU A 183 2.26 1.46 -15.20
C GLU A 183 2.64 0.83 -13.86
N ASP A 184 2.08 1.33 -12.76
CA ASP A 184 2.36 0.81 -11.42
C ASP A 184 1.89 -0.64 -11.26
N LEU A 185 0.69 -0.97 -11.73
CA LEU A 185 0.15 -2.34 -11.63
C LEU A 185 0.84 -3.31 -12.58
N THR A 186 1.25 -2.86 -13.76
CA THR A 186 2.03 -3.68 -14.69
C THR A 186 3.41 -3.99 -14.12
N PHE A 187 4.07 -3.01 -13.50
CA PHE A 187 5.32 -3.23 -12.79
C PHE A 187 5.14 -4.21 -11.63
N ALA A 188 4.10 -4.02 -10.82
CA ALA A 188 3.77 -4.92 -9.73
C ALA A 188 3.56 -6.35 -10.23
N ALA A 189 2.76 -6.54 -11.27
CA ALA A 189 2.51 -7.84 -11.88
C ALA A 189 3.76 -8.53 -12.44
N LYS A 190 4.76 -7.76 -12.84
CA LYS A 190 6.03 -8.29 -13.35
C LYS A 190 6.92 -8.87 -12.26
N TYR A 191 6.96 -8.22 -11.08
CA TYR A 191 7.95 -8.53 -10.06
C TYR A 191 7.38 -9.21 -8.82
N LEU A 192 6.06 -9.14 -8.58
CA LEU A 192 5.43 -9.88 -7.50
C LEU A 192 5.45 -11.39 -7.76
N PRO A 193 5.61 -12.22 -6.72
CA PRO A 193 5.54 -13.66 -6.86
C PRO A 193 4.10 -14.12 -7.13
N LYS A 194 3.98 -15.29 -7.76
CA LYS A 194 2.68 -15.94 -7.94
C LYS A 194 2.04 -16.32 -6.62
N ARG A 195 2.86 -16.82 -5.70
CA ARG A 195 2.48 -17.27 -4.37
C ARG A 195 3.64 -17.02 -3.41
N TRP A 196 3.32 -16.73 -2.16
CA TRP A 196 4.28 -16.49 -1.09
C TRP A 196 4.54 -17.74 -0.23
N ASP A 197 3.82 -18.82 -0.46
CA ASP A 197 3.94 -20.09 0.26
C ASP A 197 5.00 -21.04 -0.32
N ASP A 198 5.66 -20.66 -1.39
CA ASP A 198 6.76 -21.41 -1.99
C ASP A 198 8.11 -20.98 -1.37
N ALA A 199 8.51 -21.68 -0.31
CA ALA A 199 9.76 -21.41 0.41
C ALA A 199 11.02 -21.43 -0.50
N THR A 200 10.95 -22.07 -1.66
CA THR A 200 12.07 -22.13 -2.61
C THR A 200 12.15 -20.89 -3.50
N LYS A 201 11.07 -20.12 -3.56
CA LYS A 201 10.92 -18.94 -4.40
C LYS A 201 10.62 -17.68 -3.60
N ASP A 202 10.37 -17.82 -2.31
CA ASP A 202 10.22 -16.67 -1.42
C ASP A 202 11.59 -16.00 -1.22
N PRO A 203 11.83 -14.83 -1.77
CA PRO A 203 13.09 -14.13 -1.63
C PRO A 203 13.38 -13.70 -0.19
N TRP A 204 12.34 -13.67 0.67
CA TRP A 204 12.46 -13.36 2.08
C TRP A 204 12.86 -14.58 2.92
N GLY A 205 12.94 -15.79 2.30
CA GLY A 205 13.38 -17.02 2.95
C GLY A 205 12.42 -17.61 3.99
N GLU A 206 11.17 -17.13 4.02
CA GLU A 206 10.15 -17.62 4.96
C GLU A 206 9.01 -18.33 4.23
N ALA A 207 8.70 -19.54 4.67
CA ALA A 207 7.69 -20.42 4.06
C ALA A 207 6.23 -19.99 4.28
N THR A 208 5.95 -18.85 4.92
CA THR A 208 4.60 -18.51 5.43
C THR A 208 4.23 -17.04 5.30
N HIS A 209 4.43 -16.45 4.14
CA HIS A 209 3.97 -15.08 3.87
C HIS A 209 2.57 -15.04 3.24
N THR A 210 1.63 -15.76 3.82
CA THR A 210 0.22 -15.64 3.45
C THR A 210 -0.31 -14.25 3.79
N GLY A 211 -1.15 -13.69 2.94
CA GLY A 211 -1.73 -12.37 3.12
C GLY A 211 -0.99 -11.23 2.40
N ARG A 212 0.13 -11.49 1.72
CA ARG A 212 0.81 -10.49 0.90
C ARG A 212 0.24 -10.43 -0.52
N VAL A 213 0.36 -9.27 -1.15
CA VAL A 213 -0.09 -9.07 -2.53
C VAL A 213 0.72 -9.93 -3.49
N THR A 214 0.04 -10.52 -4.45
CA THR A 214 0.59 -11.46 -5.42
C THR A 214 0.56 -10.89 -6.83
N GLN A 215 1.22 -11.56 -7.76
CA GLN A 215 1.11 -11.27 -9.19
C GLN A 215 -0.35 -11.30 -9.66
N GLY A 216 -1.15 -12.26 -9.16
CA GLY A 216 -2.57 -12.34 -9.47
C GLY A 216 -3.37 -11.16 -8.93
N ALA A 217 -3.02 -10.66 -7.73
CA ALA A 217 -3.63 -9.47 -7.16
C ALA A 217 -3.36 -8.23 -8.04
N ALA A 218 -2.14 -8.08 -8.55
CA ALA A 218 -1.78 -6.96 -9.42
C ALA A 218 -2.54 -7.02 -10.77
N TRP A 219 -2.60 -8.18 -11.42
CA TRP A 219 -3.38 -8.35 -12.64
C TRP A 219 -4.89 -8.16 -12.42
N GLY A 220 -5.43 -8.71 -11.34
CA GLY A 220 -6.86 -8.54 -11.00
C GLY A 220 -7.23 -7.09 -10.74
N MET A 221 -6.35 -6.36 -10.03
CA MET A 221 -6.54 -4.94 -9.78
C MET A 221 -6.40 -4.12 -11.06
N LEU A 222 -5.47 -4.47 -11.95
CA LEU A 222 -5.31 -3.84 -13.25
C LEU A 222 -6.55 -4.04 -14.12
N ALA A 223 -7.08 -5.26 -14.19
CA ALA A 223 -8.32 -5.53 -14.92
C ALA A 223 -9.46 -4.65 -14.42
N ARG A 224 -9.63 -4.54 -13.10
CA ARG A 224 -10.65 -3.68 -12.49
C ARG A 224 -10.43 -2.19 -12.79
N ALA A 225 -9.21 -1.69 -12.64
CA ALA A 225 -8.90 -0.28 -12.89
C ALA A 225 -9.15 0.09 -14.36
N MET A 226 -8.76 -0.77 -15.29
CA MET A 226 -8.95 -0.53 -16.72
C MET A 226 -10.42 -0.58 -17.15
N LEU A 227 -11.28 -1.36 -16.46
CA LEU A 227 -12.73 -1.27 -16.65
C LEU A 227 -13.27 0.13 -16.30
N TYR A 228 -12.84 0.70 -15.17
CA TYR A 228 -13.23 2.07 -14.81
C TYR A 228 -12.68 3.13 -15.77
N ALA A 229 -11.48 2.89 -16.31
CA ALA A 229 -10.88 3.74 -17.34
C ALA A 229 -11.54 3.60 -18.72
N GLN A 230 -12.48 2.66 -18.89
CA GLN A 230 -13.09 2.28 -20.18
C GLN A 230 -12.07 1.76 -21.22
N ARG A 231 -10.93 1.25 -20.73
CA ARG A 231 -9.89 0.61 -21.54
C ARG A 231 -10.17 -0.90 -21.63
N TRP A 232 -11.19 -1.25 -22.41
CA TRP A 232 -11.77 -2.60 -22.44
C TRP A 232 -10.77 -3.68 -22.83
N LYS A 233 -9.87 -3.37 -23.76
CA LYS A 233 -8.85 -4.31 -24.22
C LYS A 233 -7.85 -4.59 -23.10
N ASP A 234 -7.33 -3.57 -22.45
CA ASP A 234 -6.36 -3.70 -21.38
C ASP A 234 -6.97 -4.45 -20.18
N ALA A 235 -8.24 -4.18 -19.87
CA ALA A 235 -8.99 -4.89 -18.83
C ALA A 235 -9.13 -6.38 -19.15
N SER A 236 -9.48 -6.72 -20.41
CA SER A 236 -9.60 -8.10 -20.86
C SER A 236 -8.26 -8.84 -20.84
N ASP A 237 -7.21 -8.20 -21.32
CA ASP A 237 -5.87 -8.78 -21.35
C ASP A 237 -5.37 -9.06 -19.93
N ALA A 238 -5.54 -8.12 -19.00
CA ALA A 238 -5.17 -8.31 -17.60
C ALA A 238 -5.97 -9.44 -16.93
N ALA A 239 -7.27 -9.54 -17.18
CA ALA A 239 -8.09 -10.63 -16.65
C ALA A 239 -7.67 -12.01 -17.20
N LEU A 240 -7.22 -12.08 -18.44
CA LEU A 240 -6.67 -13.31 -19.03
C LEU A 240 -5.36 -13.72 -18.34
N GLU A 241 -4.51 -12.77 -17.93
CA GLU A 241 -3.29 -13.09 -17.16
C GLU A 241 -3.63 -13.72 -15.80
N VAL A 242 -4.65 -13.23 -15.08
CA VAL A 242 -5.14 -13.88 -13.85
C VAL A 242 -5.50 -15.35 -14.12
N LYS A 243 -6.26 -15.61 -15.18
CA LYS A 243 -6.64 -16.98 -15.55
C LYS A 243 -5.42 -17.86 -15.88
N LYS A 244 -4.40 -17.32 -16.57
CA LYS A 244 -3.16 -18.06 -16.90
C LYS A 244 -2.36 -18.45 -15.65
N LEU A 245 -2.51 -17.72 -14.53
CA LEU A 245 -1.88 -18.04 -13.25
C LEU A 245 -2.51 -19.23 -12.53
N GLY A 246 -3.64 -19.75 -13.03
CA GLY A 246 -4.32 -20.92 -12.51
C GLY A 246 -5.48 -20.62 -11.56
N TYR A 247 -5.83 -19.33 -11.40
CA TYR A 247 -7.04 -18.96 -10.66
C TYR A 247 -8.29 -19.42 -11.40
N ALA A 248 -9.24 -19.95 -10.64
CA ALA A 248 -10.50 -20.48 -11.17
C ALA A 248 -11.59 -20.37 -10.11
N LEU A 249 -12.84 -20.35 -10.55
CA LEU A 249 -13.97 -20.38 -9.63
C LEU A 249 -13.92 -21.63 -8.76
N TYR A 250 -14.14 -21.43 -7.47
CA TYR A 250 -14.16 -22.51 -6.49
C TYR A 250 -15.29 -23.50 -6.81
N LYS A 251 -14.95 -24.76 -6.83
CA LYS A 251 -15.89 -25.88 -7.00
C LYS A 251 -15.64 -26.88 -5.91
N ASN A 252 -16.64 -27.13 -5.06
CA ASN A 252 -16.55 -28.22 -4.12
C ASN A 252 -16.62 -29.57 -4.90
N PRO A 253 -15.58 -30.43 -4.80
CA PRO A 253 -15.58 -31.71 -5.51
C PRO A 253 -16.73 -32.64 -5.09
N SER A 254 -17.13 -32.59 -3.82
CA SER A 254 -18.19 -33.44 -3.25
C SER A 254 -19.59 -32.86 -3.40
N ARG A 255 -19.71 -31.54 -3.63
CA ARG A 255 -20.99 -30.82 -3.71
C ARG A 255 -20.90 -29.68 -4.71
N PRO A 256 -20.86 -29.97 -6.02
CA PRO A 256 -20.66 -28.95 -7.06
C PRO A 256 -21.72 -27.84 -7.08
N ASP A 257 -22.92 -28.16 -6.60
CA ASP A 257 -24.07 -27.24 -6.49
C ASP A 257 -23.98 -26.24 -5.34
N LYS A 258 -23.02 -26.42 -4.41
CA LYS A 258 -22.88 -25.61 -3.18
C LYS A 258 -21.56 -24.84 -3.09
N GLY A 259 -20.76 -24.84 -4.12
CA GLY A 259 -19.46 -24.18 -4.12
C GLY A 259 -19.49 -22.72 -3.68
N TYR A 260 -20.45 -21.95 -4.19
CA TYR A 260 -20.62 -20.54 -3.81
C TYR A 260 -20.92 -20.36 -2.31
N GLY A 261 -21.88 -21.12 -1.77
CA GLY A 261 -22.20 -21.02 -0.34
C GLY A 261 -21.03 -21.43 0.57
N GLU A 262 -20.30 -22.48 0.18
CA GLU A 262 -19.15 -22.96 0.95
C GLU A 262 -17.95 -22.01 0.92
N LEU A 263 -17.74 -21.29 -0.18
CA LEU A 263 -16.71 -20.25 -0.29
C LEU A 263 -16.83 -19.21 0.84
N PHE A 264 -18.05 -18.85 1.23
CA PHE A 264 -18.32 -17.88 2.29
C PHE A 264 -18.45 -18.48 3.69
N MET A 265 -18.91 -19.74 3.79
CA MET A 265 -19.17 -20.39 5.07
C MET A 265 -17.92 -21.03 5.69
N ASN A 266 -16.98 -21.52 4.88
CA ASN A 266 -15.84 -22.32 5.33
C ASN A 266 -14.51 -21.52 5.35
N ARG A 267 -14.55 -20.30 5.81
CA ARG A 267 -13.36 -19.39 5.83
C ARG A 267 -12.09 -19.96 6.48
N ARG A 268 -12.17 -21.02 7.29
CA ARG A 268 -11.03 -21.54 8.04
C ARG A 268 -10.38 -22.80 7.46
N SER A 269 -11.09 -23.58 6.66
CA SER A 269 -10.61 -24.88 6.19
C SER A 269 -10.29 -24.97 4.70
N SER A 270 -10.64 -23.95 3.92
CA SER A 270 -10.58 -24.01 2.46
C SER A 270 -9.45 -23.21 1.81
N ARG A 271 -8.58 -22.56 2.58
CA ARG A 271 -7.52 -21.72 2.02
C ARG A 271 -6.51 -22.48 1.17
N VAL A 272 -6.24 -23.73 1.48
CA VAL A 272 -5.24 -24.55 0.77
C VAL A 272 -5.74 -25.02 -0.60
N ASP A 273 -7.08 -25.12 -0.76
CA ASP A 273 -7.70 -25.67 -1.99
C ASP A 273 -8.56 -24.64 -2.74
N ASN A 274 -8.53 -23.36 -2.33
CA ASN A 274 -9.38 -22.32 -2.93
C ASN A 274 -8.61 -21.55 -4.00
N ASN A 275 -8.74 -22.00 -5.26
CA ASN A 275 -8.14 -21.33 -6.40
C ASN A 275 -8.84 -20.02 -6.81
N GLU A 276 -9.91 -19.62 -6.12
CA GLU A 276 -10.60 -18.34 -6.37
C GLU A 276 -10.00 -17.20 -5.54
N SER A 277 -9.35 -17.51 -4.41
CA SER A 277 -8.69 -16.50 -3.58
C SER A 277 -7.42 -15.98 -4.26
N ILE A 278 -7.35 -14.67 -4.50
CA ILE A 278 -6.24 -14.01 -5.18
C ILE A 278 -5.25 -13.40 -4.17
N ILE A 279 -5.75 -12.98 -3.01
CA ILE A 279 -4.96 -12.50 -1.87
C ILE A 279 -5.30 -13.43 -0.70
N GLU A 280 -4.29 -14.13 -0.22
CA GLU A 280 -4.44 -15.09 0.88
C GLU A 280 -3.87 -14.55 2.18
#